data_fd6b360058fbda371ae6b481af6b8469
#
_entry.id   fd6b360058fbda371ae6b481af6b8469
#
_cell.length_a   1.000
_cell.length_b   1.000
_cell.length_c   1.000
_cell.angle_alpha   90.00
_cell.angle_beta   90.00
_cell.angle_gamma   90.00
#
_symmetry.space_group_name_H-M   'P 1'
#
loop_
_entity.id
_entity.type
_entity.pdbx_description
1 polymer ?
#
loop_
_entity_poly.entity_id
_entity_poly.type
_entity_poly.pdbx_seq_one_letter_code
_entity_poly.pdbx_strand_id
1 'polypeptide(L)'
;LRDDYARLKEVAKDEFSGKYYYQDWYNSCGRTWIFSKLRNSETTAIEYLDKPEEFNQGIFIDIFPIDEFNDGVNSNLEFKVVQRELFNCINNPVNVMKGIIAGENYYLGIDNTVALCNDYIQSQKLFEKLTLENYGQSDIVGYYYDEIRGNDRKYPKNCFEDTIYMQFENIKIPVPTGYDYILKKYYGDYMTPVKEKNNHEDRIILNP
;
A
#
# COMPACT_ATOMS: atom_id res chain seq x y z
N LEU A 1 -10.29 4.16 -6.80
CA LEU A 1 -10.73 2.77 -6.82
C LEU A 1 -9.66 1.88 -7.48
N ARG A 2 -9.81 0.55 -7.44
CA ARG A 2 -8.77 -0.39 -7.93
C ARG A 2 -8.43 -0.21 -9.42
N ASP A 3 -9.39 0.05 -10.26
CA ASP A 3 -9.17 0.30 -11.68
C ASP A 3 -8.40 1.60 -11.94
N ASP A 4 -8.68 2.67 -11.20
CA ASP A 4 -7.91 3.92 -11.25
C ASP A 4 -6.48 3.71 -10.75
N TYR A 5 -6.31 2.89 -9.69
CA TYR A 5 -5.00 2.54 -9.18
C TYR A 5 -4.18 1.74 -10.20
N ALA A 6 -4.80 0.81 -10.92
CA ALA A 6 -4.15 0.08 -12.00
C ALA A 6 -3.74 1.01 -13.16
N ARG A 7 -4.61 1.96 -13.54
CA ARG A 7 -4.29 2.99 -14.54
C ARG A 7 -3.15 3.91 -14.08
N LEU A 8 -3.15 4.31 -12.81
CA LEU A 8 -2.07 5.10 -12.24
C LEU A 8 -0.72 4.40 -12.38
N LYS A 9 -0.65 3.10 -12.13
CA LYS A 9 0.59 2.31 -12.31
C LYS A 9 1.14 2.39 -13.73
N GLU A 10 0.28 2.37 -14.74
CA GLU A 10 0.70 2.49 -16.15
C GLU A 10 1.18 3.91 -16.48
N VAL A 11 0.42 4.92 -16.10
CA VAL A 11 0.77 6.32 -16.32
C VAL A 11 2.04 6.72 -15.56
N ALA A 12 2.21 6.21 -14.35
CA ALA A 12 3.33 6.55 -13.48
C ALA A 12 4.70 6.14 -14.04
N LYS A 13 4.74 5.14 -14.91
CA LYS A 13 5.99 4.70 -15.57
C LYS A 13 6.56 5.76 -16.50
N ASP A 14 5.68 6.53 -17.14
CA ASP A 14 6.06 7.52 -18.14
C ASP A 14 6.10 8.94 -17.57
N GLU A 15 5.16 9.29 -16.67
CA GLU A 15 4.96 10.64 -16.17
C GLU A 15 5.82 10.99 -14.95
N PHE A 16 6.12 10.00 -14.10
CA PHE A 16 6.91 10.22 -12.90
C PHE A 16 8.35 9.77 -13.10
N SER A 17 9.15 10.64 -13.72
CA SER A 17 10.59 10.44 -13.91
C SER A 17 11.39 11.60 -13.30
N GLY A 18 12.61 11.31 -12.85
CA GLY A 18 13.50 12.31 -12.28
C GLY A 18 13.09 12.74 -10.86
N LYS A 19 12.43 13.89 -10.73
CA LYS A 19 12.05 14.46 -9.42
C LYS A 19 11.11 13.57 -8.62
N TYR A 20 10.14 12.97 -9.27
CA TYR A 20 9.16 12.11 -8.60
C TYR A 20 9.40 10.65 -8.97
N TYR A 21 9.32 9.78 -7.98
CA TYR A 21 9.54 8.34 -8.12
C TYR A 21 8.33 7.57 -7.60
N TYR A 22 7.67 6.86 -8.52
CA TYR A 22 6.58 5.94 -8.17
C TYR A 22 7.18 4.62 -7.69
N GLN A 23 6.91 4.27 -6.45
CA GLN A 23 7.42 3.08 -5.80
C GLN A 23 6.28 2.11 -5.50
N ASP A 24 6.45 0.88 -5.91
CA ASP A 24 5.49 -0.21 -5.76
C ASP A 24 6.23 -1.48 -5.31
N TRP A 25 5.51 -2.56 -5.06
CA TRP A 25 6.06 -3.83 -4.61
C TRP A 25 7.13 -4.41 -5.55
N TYR A 26 7.03 -4.20 -6.87
CA TYR A 26 7.96 -4.75 -7.85
C TYR A 26 9.29 -3.99 -7.95
N ASN A 27 9.34 -2.73 -7.49
CA ASN A 27 10.54 -1.89 -7.55
C ASN A 27 11.00 -1.39 -6.18
N SER A 28 10.54 -2.01 -5.09
CA SER A 28 10.78 -1.57 -3.72
C SER A 28 11.86 -2.39 -2.98
N CYS A 29 12.75 -3.06 -3.70
CA CYS A 29 13.89 -3.80 -3.13
C CYS A 29 13.49 -4.72 -1.95
N GLY A 30 12.46 -5.55 -2.17
CA GLY A 30 11.98 -6.52 -1.19
C GLY A 30 11.10 -5.95 -0.07
N ARG A 31 10.56 -4.76 -0.21
CA ARG A 31 9.45 -4.31 0.62
C ARG A 31 8.14 -4.90 0.12
N THR A 32 7.38 -5.43 1.07
CA THR A 32 6.13 -6.13 0.82
C THR A 32 4.95 -5.22 1.10
N TRP A 33 4.71 -4.25 0.22
CA TRP A 33 3.55 -3.38 0.31
C TRP A 33 2.45 -3.85 -0.65
N ILE A 34 1.22 -3.76 -0.24
CA ILE A 34 0.05 -3.89 -1.13
C ILE A 34 -0.50 -2.53 -1.55
N PHE A 35 0.32 -1.51 -1.46
CA PHE A 35 0.06 -0.12 -1.85
C PHE A 35 1.32 0.49 -2.48
N SER A 36 1.20 1.68 -3.04
CA SER A 36 2.33 2.39 -3.63
C SER A 36 2.69 3.65 -2.85
N LYS A 37 3.86 4.18 -3.14
CA LYS A 37 4.34 5.48 -2.67
C LYS A 37 4.73 6.35 -3.86
N LEU A 38 4.42 7.63 -3.78
CA LEU A 38 5.03 8.63 -4.66
C LEU A 38 6.04 9.42 -3.85
N ARG A 39 7.32 9.33 -4.23
CA ARG A 39 8.43 9.95 -3.52
C ARG A 39 8.97 11.15 -4.27
N ASN A 40 9.41 12.17 -3.52
CA ASN A 40 10.19 13.27 -4.06
C ASN A 40 11.69 12.92 -3.93
N SER A 41 12.32 12.57 -5.04
CA SER A 41 13.71 12.13 -5.09
C SER A 41 14.73 13.23 -4.75
N GLU A 42 14.34 14.51 -4.76
CA GLU A 42 15.17 15.65 -4.38
C GLU A 42 15.22 15.87 -2.85
N THR A 43 14.53 15.04 -2.08
CA THR A 43 14.42 15.14 -0.63
C THR A 43 14.85 13.86 0.04
N THR A 44 15.08 13.91 1.35
CA THR A 44 15.44 12.74 2.15
C THR A 44 14.52 12.60 3.37
N ALA A 45 13.89 11.44 3.50
CA ALA A 45 13.11 11.02 4.66
C ALA A 45 13.44 9.55 4.94
N ILE A 46 14.50 9.31 5.70
CA ILE A 46 15.01 7.95 5.93
C ILE A 46 14.09 7.21 6.90
N GLU A 47 13.31 6.28 6.37
CA GLU A 47 12.48 5.36 7.15
C GLU A 47 13.23 4.06 7.47
N TYR A 48 14.21 3.69 6.63
CA TYR A 48 14.85 2.37 6.64
C TYR A 48 16.36 2.51 6.56
N LEU A 49 17.02 2.40 7.70
CA LEU A 49 18.49 2.47 7.81
C LEU A 49 19.20 1.24 7.21
N ASP A 50 18.47 0.14 7.04
CA ASP A 50 18.98 -1.13 6.56
C ASP A 50 18.85 -1.30 5.03
N LYS A 51 18.44 -0.25 4.31
CA LYS A 51 18.25 -0.31 2.86
C LYS A 51 19.50 0.14 2.10
N PRO A 52 19.73 -0.44 0.91
CA PRO A 52 20.81 0.01 0.04
C PRO A 52 20.61 1.47 -0.40
N GLU A 53 21.71 2.11 -0.79
CA GLU A 53 21.71 3.53 -1.21
C GLU A 53 20.78 3.79 -2.41
N GLU A 54 20.60 2.80 -3.29
CA GLU A 54 19.72 2.89 -4.45
C GLU A 54 18.23 2.88 -4.08
N PHE A 55 17.88 2.52 -2.82
CA PHE A 55 16.50 2.56 -2.37
C PHE A 55 16.09 4.01 -2.15
N ASN A 56 15.15 4.49 -2.95
CA ASN A 56 14.65 5.85 -2.82
C ASN A 56 13.96 6.05 -1.47
N GLN A 57 14.50 6.95 -0.66
CA GLN A 57 13.97 7.35 0.64
C GLN A 57 13.61 8.84 0.68
N GLY A 58 13.16 9.41 -0.41
CA GLY A 58 12.59 10.75 -0.45
C GLY A 58 11.29 10.89 0.35
N ILE A 59 10.93 12.11 0.71
CA ILE A 59 9.61 12.42 1.29
C ILE A 59 8.52 11.86 0.38
N PHE A 60 7.47 11.29 0.93
CA PHE A 60 6.49 10.52 0.18
C PHE A 60 5.05 10.77 0.62
N ILE A 61 4.15 10.38 -0.26
CA ILE A 61 2.74 10.12 0.05
C ILE A 61 2.44 8.66 -0.24
N ASP A 62 1.63 8.05 0.60
CA ASP A 62 1.10 6.70 0.39
C ASP A 62 -0.13 6.75 -0.53
N ILE A 63 -0.23 5.81 -1.46
CA ILE A 63 -1.35 5.67 -2.39
C ILE A 63 -1.97 4.30 -2.18
N PHE A 64 -3.13 4.28 -1.52
CA PHE A 64 -3.83 3.05 -1.17
C PHE A 64 -4.85 2.66 -2.24
N PRO A 65 -4.81 1.43 -2.77
CA PRO A 65 -5.89 0.91 -3.59
C PRO A 65 -7.15 0.69 -2.74
N ILE A 66 -8.29 1.11 -3.25
CA ILE A 66 -9.59 0.83 -2.64
C ILE A 66 -10.28 -0.25 -3.49
N ASP A 67 -10.53 -1.39 -2.87
CA ASP A 67 -11.00 -2.61 -3.50
C ASP A 67 -12.45 -2.91 -3.16
N GLU A 68 -13.13 -3.63 -4.05
CA GLU A 68 -14.47 -4.13 -3.80
C GLU A 68 -14.44 -5.40 -2.93
N PHE A 69 -15.34 -5.45 -1.97
CA PHE A 69 -15.56 -6.59 -1.10
C PHE A 69 -16.86 -7.28 -1.48
N ASN A 70 -16.79 -8.47 -2.03
CA ASN A 70 -17.95 -9.29 -2.28
C ASN A 70 -17.76 -10.71 -1.72
N ASP A 71 -18.86 -11.37 -1.38
CA ASP A 71 -18.83 -12.69 -0.74
C ASP A 71 -18.22 -13.76 -1.67
N GLY A 72 -18.35 -13.60 -2.98
CA GLY A 72 -17.76 -14.51 -3.97
C GLY A 72 -16.24 -14.49 -3.94
N VAL A 73 -15.61 -13.31 -3.88
CA VAL A 73 -14.16 -13.15 -3.79
C VAL A 73 -13.67 -13.55 -2.40
N ASN A 74 -14.31 -13.04 -1.35
CA ASN A 74 -13.90 -13.30 0.02
C ASN A 74 -14.08 -14.77 0.44
N SER A 75 -14.96 -15.51 -0.20
CA SER A 75 -15.14 -16.95 0.00
C SER A 75 -14.21 -17.80 -0.86
N ASN A 76 -13.59 -17.24 -1.89
CA ASN A 76 -12.67 -17.95 -2.77
C ASN A 76 -11.45 -18.44 -1.98
N LEU A 77 -11.22 -19.75 -2.01
CA LEU A 77 -10.13 -20.38 -1.28
C LEU A 77 -8.76 -19.87 -1.78
N GLU A 78 -8.60 -19.68 -3.09
CA GLU A 78 -7.39 -19.14 -3.70
C GLU A 78 -7.08 -17.73 -3.17
N PHE A 79 -8.09 -16.87 -3.12
CA PHE A 79 -7.95 -15.52 -2.57
C PHE A 79 -7.55 -15.51 -1.10
N LYS A 80 -8.15 -16.39 -0.27
CA LYS A 80 -7.77 -16.55 1.15
C LYS A 80 -6.33 -17.04 1.33
N VAL A 81 -5.88 -17.94 0.46
CA VAL A 81 -4.48 -18.40 0.48
C VAL A 81 -3.55 -17.25 0.14
N VAL A 82 -3.84 -16.51 -0.93
CA VAL A 82 -3.05 -15.34 -1.34
C VAL A 82 -3.01 -14.27 -0.25
N GLN A 83 -4.15 -13.95 0.36
CA GLN A 83 -4.20 -13.01 1.49
C GLN A 83 -3.31 -13.46 2.66
N ARG A 84 -3.35 -14.75 3.00
CA ARG A 84 -2.52 -15.30 4.08
C ARG A 84 -1.03 -15.20 3.76
N GLU A 85 -0.63 -15.53 2.54
CA GLU A 85 0.78 -15.44 2.12
C GLU A 85 1.27 -13.98 2.14
N LEU A 86 0.48 -13.04 1.63
CA LEU A 86 0.78 -11.62 1.71
C LEU A 86 0.87 -11.12 3.16
N PHE A 87 -0.03 -11.56 4.03
CA PHE A 87 0.01 -11.24 5.45
C PHE A 87 1.30 -11.74 6.11
N ASN A 88 1.71 -12.97 5.82
CA ASN A 88 2.96 -13.53 6.33
C ASN A 88 4.17 -12.74 5.84
N CYS A 89 4.20 -12.37 4.57
CA CYS A 89 5.27 -11.56 3.99
C CYS A 89 5.34 -10.15 4.61
N ILE A 90 4.19 -9.50 4.84
CA ILE A 90 4.10 -8.17 5.44
C ILE A 90 4.57 -8.19 6.90
N ASN A 91 4.21 -9.22 7.67
CA ASN A 91 4.58 -9.31 9.08
C ASN A 91 6.00 -9.82 9.32
N ASN A 92 6.59 -10.50 8.35
CA ASN A 92 7.95 -11.02 8.42
C ASN A 92 8.90 -10.48 7.33
N PRO A 93 8.82 -9.17 6.96
CA PRO A 93 9.64 -8.64 5.86
C PRO A 93 11.13 -8.73 6.15
N VAL A 94 11.53 -8.65 7.42
CA VAL A 94 12.93 -8.75 7.86
C VAL A 94 13.51 -10.14 7.58
N ASN A 95 12.73 -11.19 7.72
CA ASN A 95 13.19 -12.56 7.50
C ASN A 95 13.35 -12.86 6.00
N VAL A 96 12.39 -12.41 5.19
CA VAL A 96 12.47 -12.51 3.73
C VAL A 96 13.67 -11.70 3.20
N MET A 97 13.84 -10.48 3.70
CA MET A 97 14.91 -9.57 3.27
C MET A 97 16.30 -10.02 3.70
N LYS A 98 16.48 -10.50 4.92
CA LYS A 98 17.77 -11.02 5.39
C LYS A 98 18.23 -12.21 4.57
N GLY A 99 17.30 -13.07 4.18
CA GLY A 99 17.59 -14.17 3.27
C GLY A 99 18.05 -13.72 1.88
N ILE A 100 17.42 -12.67 1.32
CA ILE A 100 17.75 -12.13 -0.02
C ILE A 100 19.10 -11.40 -0.02
N ILE A 101 19.35 -10.53 0.95
CA ILE A 101 20.53 -9.66 0.96
C ILE A 101 21.79 -10.39 1.42
N ALA A 102 21.67 -11.29 2.40
CA ALA A 102 22.82 -11.97 2.98
C ALA A 102 23.38 -13.09 2.08
N GLY A 103 22.66 -13.52 1.04
CA GLY A 103 23.01 -14.77 0.33
C GLY A 103 23.14 -15.95 1.29
N GLU A 104 22.83 -15.72 2.56
CA GLU A 104 22.85 -16.67 3.65
C GLU A 104 21.44 -16.96 4.09
N ASN A 105 21.19 -18.21 4.16
CA ASN A 105 19.96 -18.74 4.66
C ASN A 105 19.91 -18.67 6.18
N TYR A 106 19.35 -17.62 6.70
CA TYR A 106 19.14 -17.57 8.14
C TYR A 106 18.07 -18.56 8.62
N TYR A 107 17.20 -19.04 7.72
CA TYR A 107 16.10 -19.94 8.07
C TYR A 107 15.84 -21.07 7.07
N LEU A 108 16.20 -20.96 5.80
CA LEU A 108 15.68 -21.87 4.79
C LEU A 108 16.68 -22.31 3.70
N GLY A 109 17.82 -21.82 3.44
CA GLY A 109 18.70 -22.08 2.28
C GLY A 109 18.39 -21.13 1.09
N ILE A 110 19.41 -20.84 0.30
CA ILE A 110 19.32 -19.93 -0.83
C ILE A 110 18.13 -20.30 -1.75
N ASP A 111 17.96 -21.57 -2.02
CA ASP A 111 16.89 -22.08 -2.88
C ASP A 111 15.50 -21.77 -2.32
N ASN A 112 15.31 -21.88 -1.02
CA ASN A 112 14.05 -21.59 -0.37
C ASN A 112 13.80 -20.08 -0.26
N THR A 113 14.83 -19.24 -0.16
CA THR A 113 14.70 -17.77 -0.19
C THR A 113 14.27 -17.31 -1.57
N VAL A 114 14.84 -17.86 -2.64
CA VAL A 114 14.42 -17.59 -4.02
C VAL A 114 12.98 -18.04 -4.25
N ALA A 115 12.61 -19.21 -3.73
CA ALA A 115 11.23 -19.71 -3.79
C ALA A 115 10.26 -18.79 -3.07
N LEU A 116 10.57 -18.33 -1.85
CA LEU A 116 9.75 -17.36 -1.11
C LEU A 116 9.58 -16.04 -1.84
N CYS A 117 10.63 -15.54 -2.49
CA CYS A 117 10.53 -14.31 -3.30
C CYS A 117 9.65 -14.52 -4.52
N ASN A 118 9.79 -15.66 -5.19
CA ASN A 118 8.94 -16.00 -6.32
C ASN A 118 7.49 -16.18 -5.89
N ASP A 119 7.25 -16.84 -4.77
CA ASP A 119 5.92 -17.03 -4.22
C ASP A 119 5.27 -15.70 -3.83
N TYR A 120 6.04 -14.78 -3.24
CA TYR A 120 5.56 -13.43 -2.94
C TYR A 120 5.18 -12.67 -4.22
N ILE A 121 6.03 -12.66 -5.23
CA ILE A 121 5.77 -11.99 -6.52
C ILE A 121 4.55 -12.60 -7.20
N GLN A 122 4.44 -13.92 -7.21
CA GLN A 122 3.27 -14.60 -7.79
C GLN A 122 1.99 -14.29 -6.99
N SER A 123 2.08 -14.28 -5.66
CA SER A 123 0.97 -13.92 -4.79
C SER A 123 0.49 -12.49 -5.01
N GLN A 124 1.40 -11.53 -5.19
CA GLN A 124 1.05 -10.14 -5.51
C GLN A 124 0.36 -10.03 -6.87
N LYS A 125 0.91 -10.67 -7.91
CA LYS A 125 0.31 -10.69 -9.25
C LYS A 125 -1.09 -11.31 -9.23
N LEU A 126 -1.24 -12.41 -8.52
CA LEU A 126 -2.53 -13.09 -8.40
C LEU A 126 -3.53 -12.25 -7.60
N PHE A 127 -3.07 -11.61 -6.53
CA PHE A 127 -3.90 -10.69 -5.75
C PHE A 127 -4.43 -9.54 -6.62
N GLU A 128 -3.55 -8.85 -7.36
CA GLU A 128 -3.95 -7.77 -8.25
C GLU A 128 -4.90 -8.25 -9.36
N LYS A 129 -4.64 -9.42 -9.92
CA LYS A 129 -5.51 -10.03 -10.93
C LYS A 129 -6.90 -10.31 -10.37
N LEU A 130 -6.99 -10.98 -9.23
CA LEU A 130 -8.27 -11.34 -8.61
C LEU A 130 -9.08 -10.11 -8.18
N THR A 131 -8.42 -9.07 -7.68
CA THR A 131 -9.11 -7.81 -7.32
C THR A 131 -9.64 -7.08 -8.55
N LEU A 132 -8.92 -7.09 -9.68
CA LEU A 132 -9.39 -6.50 -10.94
C LEU A 132 -10.50 -7.32 -11.60
N GLU A 133 -10.39 -8.63 -11.64
CA GLU A 133 -11.41 -9.52 -12.23
C GLU A 133 -12.76 -9.43 -11.50
N ASN A 134 -12.72 -9.11 -10.22
CA ASN A 134 -13.92 -8.98 -9.39
C ASN A 134 -14.41 -7.53 -9.23
N TYR A 135 -13.75 -6.58 -9.88
CA TYR A 135 -14.17 -5.19 -9.86
C TYR A 135 -15.50 -4.99 -10.62
N GLY A 136 -16.39 -4.17 -10.08
CA GLY A 136 -17.73 -3.92 -10.62
C GLY A 136 -18.80 -4.85 -10.11
N GLN A 137 -18.52 -5.66 -9.08
CA GLN A 137 -19.47 -6.66 -8.56
C GLN A 137 -20.02 -6.33 -7.17
N SER A 138 -19.55 -5.26 -6.52
CA SER A 138 -19.98 -4.89 -5.17
C SER A 138 -20.10 -3.38 -4.98
N ASP A 139 -21.08 -2.99 -4.18
CA ASP A 139 -21.24 -1.61 -3.71
C ASP A 139 -20.51 -1.32 -2.39
N ILE A 140 -19.76 -2.29 -1.89
CA ILE A 140 -18.93 -2.17 -0.69
C ILE A 140 -17.46 -2.19 -1.08
N VAL A 141 -16.72 -1.18 -0.61
CA VAL A 141 -15.29 -1.03 -0.90
C VAL A 141 -14.50 -0.79 0.39
N GLY A 142 -13.21 -1.06 0.32
CA GLY A 142 -12.29 -0.80 1.42
C GLY A 142 -10.84 -1.08 1.03
N TYR A 143 -9.97 -1.00 1.99
CA TYR A 143 -8.55 -1.29 1.79
C TYR A 143 -8.23 -2.69 2.33
N TYR A 144 -7.82 -3.61 1.47
CA TYR A 144 -7.55 -5.01 1.87
C TYR A 144 -6.46 -5.15 2.93
N TYR A 145 -5.53 -4.22 3.03
CA TYR A 145 -4.54 -4.23 4.10
C TYR A 145 -5.18 -4.09 5.49
N ASP A 146 -6.22 -3.28 5.60
CA ASP A 146 -7.00 -3.17 6.84
C ASP A 146 -7.71 -4.48 7.16
N GLU A 147 -8.34 -5.11 6.15
CA GLU A 147 -9.00 -6.42 6.30
C GLU A 147 -8.01 -7.50 6.76
N ILE A 148 -6.84 -7.59 6.13
CA ILE A 148 -5.77 -8.53 6.50
C ILE A 148 -5.34 -8.31 7.96
N ARG A 149 -5.36 -7.08 8.46
CA ARG A 149 -5.01 -6.73 9.84
C ARG A 149 -6.17 -6.84 10.83
N GLY A 150 -7.35 -7.25 10.38
CA GLY A 150 -8.55 -7.39 11.20
C GLY A 150 -9.28 -6.09 11.51
N ASN A 151 -9.02 -5.02 10.75
CA ASN A 151 -9.74 -3.77 10.87
C ASN A 151 -10.95 -3.77 9.94
N ASP A 152 -12.15 -3.62 10.47
CA ASP A 152 -13.38 -3.51 9.68
C ASP A 152 -13.57 -2.08 9.16
N ARG A 153 -12.90 -1.76 8.04
CA ARG A 153 -12.94 -0.44 7.39
C ARG A 153 -13.50 -0.58 5.97
N LYS A 154 -14.78 -0.88 5.90
CA LYS A 154 -15.53 -1.00 4.64
C LYS A 154 -16.49 0.17 4.49
N TYR A 155 -16.65 0.65 3.27
CA TYR A 155 -17.41 1.86 2.95
C TYR A 155 -18.34 1.59 1.76
N PRO A 156 -19.48 2.31 1.65
CA PRO A 156 -20.23 2.34 0.40
C PRO A 156 -19.37 2.86 -0.75
N LYS A 157 -19.42 2.21 -1.90
CA LYS A 157 -18.62 2.56 -3.09
C LYS A 157 -18.87 4.00 -3.56
N ASN A 158 -20.11 4.46 -3.48
CA ASN A 158 -20.48 5.83 -3.86
C ASN A 158 -19.74 6.93 -3.06
N CYS A 159 -19.14 6.59 -1.92
CA CYS A 159 -18.27 7.53 -1.21
C CYS A 159 -17.04 7.96 -2.03
N PHE A 160 -16.63 7.15 -3.01
CA PHE A 160 -15.41 7.32 -3.81
C PHE A 160 -15.65 7.57 -5.31
N GLU A 161 -16.90 7.58 -5.76
CA GLU A 161 -17.23 7.69 -7.19
C GLU A 161 -17.06 9.11 -7.72
N ASP A 162 -17.31 10.10 -6.88
CA ASP A 162 -17.20 11.51 -7.26
C ASP A 162 -16.18 12.25 -6.40
N THR A 163 -15.70 13.36 -6.93
CA THR A 163 -14.67 14.20 -6.31
C THR A 163 -15.15 15.64 -6.18
N ILE A 164 -14.90 16.24 -5.02
CA ILE A 164 -15.03 17.67 -4.79
C ILE A 164 -13.68 18.30 -4.47
N TYR A 165 -13.53 19.59 -4.73
CA TYR A 165 -12.31 20.32 -4.40
C TYR A 165 -12.50 21.10 -3.11
N MET A 166 -11.70 20.78 -2.10
CA MET A 166 -11.70 21.47 -0.82
C MET A 166 -10.45 22.32 -0.65
N GLN A 167 -10.61 23.40 0.10
CA GLN A 167 -9.49 24.29 0.43
C GLN A 167 -8.57 23.59 1.44
N PHE A 168 -7.28 23.54 1.11
CA PHE A 168 -6.22 23.12 2.00
C PHE A 168 -5.11 24.17 1.98
N GLU A 169 -4.98 24.94 3.05
CA GLU A 169 -4.10 26.12 3.11
C GLU A 169 -4.31 27.06 1.91
N ASN A 170 -3.33 27.19 1.03
CA ASN A 170 -3.33 28.06 -0.15
C ASN A 170 -3.68 27.35 -1.46
N ILE A 171 -4.01 26.04 -1.41
CA ILE A 171 -4.35 25.22 -2.58
C ILE A 171 -5.73 24.59 -2.44
N LYS A 172 -6.29 24.13 -3.56
CA LYS A 172 -7.47 23.26 -3.56
C LYS A 172 -7.02 21.82 -3.86
N ILE A 173 -7.46 20.90 -3.04
CA ILE A 173 -7.18 19.48 -3.21
C ILE A 173 -8.46 18.71 -3.55
N PRO A 174 -8.37 17.69 -4.43
CA PRO A 174 -9.48 16.80 -4.68
C PRO A 174 -9.67 15.86 -3.49
N VAL A 175 -10.91 15.71 -3.05
CA VAL A 175 -11.31 14.75 -2.02
C VAL A 175 -12.55 14.00 -2.47
N PRO A 176 -12.75 12.74 -2.08
CA PRO A 176 -13.97 12.00 -2.42
C PRO A 176 -15.20 12.66 -1.79
N THR A 177 -16.34 12.64 -2.47
CA THR A 177 -17.58 13.23 -1.97
C THR A 177 -18.03 12.66 -0.63
N GLY A 178 -17.73 11.38 -0.37
CA GLY A 178 -18.03 10.70 0.87
C GLY A 178 -17.00 10.92 2.00
N TYR A 179 -16.09 11.88 1.89
CA TYR A 179 -14.98 12.09 2.83
C TYR A 179 -15.41 12.16 4.30
N ASP A 180 -16.52 12.84 4.60
CA ASP A 180 -17.00 12.98 5.98
C ASP A 180 -17.41 11.64 6.59
N TYR A 181 -18.11 10.81 5.82
CA TYR A 181 -18.47 9.45 6.24
C TYR A 181 -17.23 8.58 6.46
N ILE A 182 -16.27 8.64 5.52
CA ILE A 182 -15.01 7.90 5.58
C ILE A 182 -14.23 8.30 6.83
N LEU A 183 -14.04 9.59 7.07
CA LEU A 183 -13.27 10.12 8.19
C LEU A 183 -13.94 9.80 9.54
N LYS A 184 -15.25 9.93 9.63
CA LYS A 184 -16.00 9.56 10.85
C LYS A 184 -15.89 8.08 11.16
N LYS A 185 -15.99 7.22 10.16
CA LYS A 185 -15.84 5.77 10.35
C LYS A 185 -14.41 5.39 10.75
N TYR A 186 -13.40 6.09 10.23
CA TYR A 186 -11.99 5.82 10.46
C TYR A 186 -11.50 6.37 11.81
N TYR A 187 -11.82 7.61 12.11
CA TYR A 187 -11.28 8.37 13.24
C TYR A 187 -12.32 8.75 14.31
N GLY A 188 -13.61 8.51 14.09
CA GLY A 188 -14.68 9.02 14.96
C GLY A 188 -14.88 10.52 14.80
N ASP A 189 -14.77 11.27 15.88
CA ASP A 189 -14.82 12.74 15.85
C ASP A 189 -13.47 13.31 15.37
N TYR A 190 -13.25 13.26 14.06
CA TYR A 190 -12.01 13.71 13.43
C TYR A 190 -11.83 15.24 13.43
N MET A 191 -12.89 16.01 13.72
CA MET A 191 -12.83 17.47 13.80
C MET A 191 -12.26 17.97 15.14
N THR A 192 -12.27 17.13 16.17
CA THR A 192 -11.69 17.44 17.47
C THR A 192 -10.24 16.96 17.53
N PRO A 193 -9.25 17.87 17.58
CA PRO A 193 -7.86 17.48 17.69
C PRO A 193 -7.58 16.64 18.94
N VAL A 194 -7.01 15.47 18.77
CA VAL A 194 -6.57 14.61 19.87
C VAL A 194 -5.05 14.63 19.97
N LYS A 195 -4.52 14.62 21.20
CA LYS A 195 -3.10 14.50 21.43
C LYS A 195 -2.70 13.02 21.38
N GLU A 196 -2.31 12.57 20.20
CA GLU A 196 -1.76 11.21 20.07
C GLU A 196 -0.27 11.18 20.39
N LYS A 197 0.21 10.01 20.85
CA LYS A 197 1.63 9.73 20.89
C LYS A 197 2.13 9.60 19.44
N ASN A 198 3.17 10.33 19.10
CA ASN A 198 3.82 10.20 17.81
C ASN A 198 4.40 8.78 17.69
N ASN A 199 3.77 7.95 16.84
CA ASN A 199 4.23 6.60 16.59
C ASN A 199 5.34 6.54 15.50
N HIS A 200 5.66 7.66 14.89
CA HIS A 200 6.78 7.81 13.96
C HIS A 200 8.02 8.32 14.71
N GLU A 201 8.38 7.56 15.76
CA GLU A 201 9.50 7.94 16.64
C GLU A 201 10.80 8.07 15.84
N ASP A 202 11.42 9.26 15.95
CA ASP A 202 12.87 9.57 15.93
C ASP A 202 13.76 8.91 14.83
N ARG A 203 13.18 8.26 13.81
CA ARG A 203 13.92 7.55 12.75
C ARG A 203 13.90 8.24 11.40
N ILE A 204 13.16 9.32 11.27
CA ILE A 204 13.08 10.08 10.02
C ILE A 204 14.09 11.20 10.07
N ILE A 205 15.15 11.07 9.29
CA ILE A 205 16.08 12.17 9.04
C ILE A 205 15.53 12.93 7.85
N LEU A 206 15.09 14.16 8.06
CA LEU A 206 14.60 15.03 7.00
C LEU A 206 15.76 15.92 6.54
N ASN A 207 16.07 15.86 5.26
CA ASN A 207 16.90 16.84 4.58
C ASN A 207 16.10 17.40 3.42
N PRO A 208 15.50 18.60 3.57
CA PRO A 208 14.70 19.23 2.52
C PRO A 208 15.54 19.70 1.34
#